data_7c1da6db16577083ea5e515e40aeeb33
#
_entry.id   7c1da6db16577083ea5e515e40aeeb33
#
_cell.length_a   1.000
_cell.length_b   1.000
_cell.length_c   1.000
_cell.angle_alpha   90.00
_cell.angle_beta   90.00
_cell.angle_gamma   90.00
#
_symmetry.space_group_name_H-M   'P 1'
#
loop_
_entity.id
_entity.type
_entity.pdbx_description
1 polymer ?
#
loop_
_entity_poly.entity_id
_entity_poly.type
_entity_poly.pdbx_seq_one_letter_code
_entity_poly.pdbx_strand_id
1 'polypeptide(L)'
;MTLEEIRSRYGTQIVAAAERRGARNIRVFGSVARGDQRYDSDIDFLVDFDPGRSLLDLTGLWLDLETVLGCKVDVVSSHGLKPRLASEVMRDAVSL
;
A
#
# COMPACT_ATOMS: atom_id res chain seq x y z
N MET A 1 1.14 13.84 -3.42
CA MET A 1 1.16 13.57 -1.96
C MET A 1 2.50 12.95 -1.59
N THR A 2 3.15 13.45 -0.57
CA THR A 2 4.45 12.93 -0.12
C THR A 2 4.28 11.79 0.88
N LEU A 3 5.34 11.00 1.07
CA LEU A 3 5.35 9.95 2.08
C LEU A 3 5.06 10.51 3.48
N GLU A 4 5.63 11.67 3.80
CA GLU A 4 5.41 12.32 5.08
C GLU A 4 3.95 12.70 5.30
N GLU A 5 3.30 13.25 4.26
CA GLU A 5 1.88 13.58 4.33
C GLU A 5 1.03 12.32 4.53
N ILE A 6 1.35 11.25 3.83
CA ILE A 6 0.64 9.97 3.96
C ILE A 6 0.75 9.47 5.41
N ARG A 7 1.94 9.47 5.95
CA ARG A 7 2.18 9.01 7.33
C ARG A 7 1.50 9.89 8.36
N SER A 8 1.70 11.21 8.27
CA SER A 8 1.23 12.12 9.31
C SER A 8 -0.28 12.33 9.28
N ARG A 9 -0.88 12.40 8.09
CA ARG A 9 -2.30 12.71 7.94
C ARG A 9 -3.19 11.49 7.85
N TYR A 10 -2.70 10.39 7.27
CA TYR A 10 -3.53 9.22 6.94
C TYR A 10 -3.02 7.90 7.51
N GLY A 11 -1.86 7.89 8.15
CA GLY A 11 -1.23 6.65 8.61
C GLY A 11 -2.14 5.78 9.47
N THR A 12 -2.79 6.37 10.47
CA THR A 12 -3.70 5.65 11.36
C THR A 12 -4.87 5.05 10.61
N GLN A 13 -5.46 5.82 9.70
CA GLN A 13 -6.61 5.36 8.89
C GLN A 13 -6.23 4.26 7.93
N ILE A 14 -5.03 4.35 7.34
CA ILE A 14 -4.51 3.33 6.42
C ILE A 14 -4.30 2.02 7.17
N VAL A 15 -3.64 2.06 8.31
CA VAL A 15 -3.38 0.86 9.12
C VAL A 15 -4.70 0.22 9.57
N ALA A 16 -5.66 1.03 10.01
CA ALA A 16 -6.98 0.54 10.42
C ALA A 16 -7.72 -0.13 9.25
N ALA A 17 -7.67 0.46 8.06
CA ALA A 17 -8.28 -0.12 6.87
C ALA A 17 -7.64 -1.47 6.53
N ALA A 18 -6.31 -1.56 6.60
CA ALA A 18 -5.58 -2.80 6.36
C ALA A 18 -6.01 -3.89 7.35
N GLU A 19 -6.07 -3.57 8.63
CA GLU A 19 -6.46 -4.51 9.68
C GLU A 19 -7.86 -5.07 9.45
N ARG A 20 -8.81 -4.21 9.05
CA ARG A 20 -10.19 -4.66 8.76
C ARG A 20 -10.26 -5.67 7.63
N ARG A 21 -9.30 -5.65 6.73
CA ARG A 21 -9.26 -6.56 5.58
C ARG A 21 -8.30 -7.73 5.78
N GLY A 22 -7.75 -7.89 6.99
CA GLY A 22 -6.83 -8.97 7.29
C GLY A 22 -5.45 -8.78 6.67
N ALA A 23 -5.06 -7.53 6.43
CA ALA A 23 -3.74 -7.19 5.91
C ALA A 23 -2.87 -6.66 7.04
N ARG A 24 -1.60 -7.03 6.99
CA ARG A 24 -0.58 -6.61 7.96
C ARG A 24 0.61 -6.02 7.25
N ASN A 25 1.46 -5.33 8.00
CA ASN A 25 2.75 -4.88 7.53
C ASN A 25 2.62 -4.05 6.25
N ILE A 26 1.68 -3.09 6.28
CA ILE A 26 1.45 -2.23 5.12
C ILE A 26 2.62 -1.29 4.90
N ARG A 27 3.08 -1.22 3.66
CA ARG A 27 4.24 -0.43 3.25
C ARG A 27 3.90 0.37 2.00
N VAL A 28 4.56 1.50 1.85
CA VAL A 28 4.54 2.27 0.59
C VAL A 28 5.80 1.93 -0.18
N PHE A 29 5.69 1.73 -1.48
CA PHE A 29 6.83 1.53 -2.36
C PHE A 29 6.69 2.40 -3.61
N GLY A 30 7.60 2.26 -4.56
CA GLY A 30 7.54 2.99 -5.81
C GLY A 30 7.94 4.46 -5.67
N SER A 31 7.40 5.31 -6.55
CA SER A 31 7.83 6.70 -6.67
C SER A 31 7.62 7.51 -5.40
N VAL A 32 6.52 7.30 -4.69
CA VAL A 32 6.24 8.03 -3.45
C VAL A 32 7.25 7.66 -2.37
N ALA A 33 7.60 6.37 -2.25
CA ALA A 33 8.60 5.92 -1.28
C ALA A 33 9.98 6.48 -1.58
N ARG A 34 10.34 6.62 -2.87
CA ARG A 34 11.62 7.18 -3.29
C ARG A 34 11.65 8.71 -3.24
N GLY A 35 10.48 9.36 -3.17
CA GLY A 35 10.40 10.81 -3.17
C GLY A 35 10.50 11.44 -4.55
N ASP A 36 10.33 10.67 -5.62
CA ASP A 36 10.38 11.16 -7.00
C ASP A 36 9.01 11.16 -7.70
N GLN A 37 7.94 11.14 -6.92
CA GLN A 37 6.58 11.12 -7.43
C GLN A 37 6.23 12.43 -8.14
N ARG A 38 5.36 12.29 -9.14
CA ARG A 38 4.70 13.43 -9.78
C ARG A 38 3.34 13.64 -9.12
N TYR A 39 2.71 14.80 -9.37
CA TYR A 39 1.41 15.11 -8.75
C TYR A 39 0.32 14.11 -9.15
N ASP A 40 0.45 13.47 -10.31
CA ASP A 40 -0.50 12.49 -10.84
C ASP A 40 -0.04 11.04 -10.61
N SER A 41 1.02 10.81 -9.87
CA SER A 41 1.50 9.46 -9.56
C SER A 41 0.54 8.74 -8.63
N ASP A 42 0.30 7.46 -8.90
CA ASP A 42 -0.43 6.59 -7.98
C ASP A 42 0.42 6.31 -6.76
N ILE A 43 -0.24 6.05 -5.64
CA ILE A 43 0.45 5.62 -4.42
C ILE A 43 0.45 4.10 -4.41
N ASP A 44 1.64 3.51 -4.33
CA ASP A 44 1.82 2.06 -4.38
C ASP A 44 1.96 1.49 -2.98
N PHE A 45 1.06 0.57 -2.62
CA PHE A 45 1.07 -0.10 -1.32
C PHE A 45 1.42 -1.58 -1.47
N LEU A 46 2.23 -2.08 -0.56
CA LEU A 46 2.57 -3.50 -0.44
C LEU A 46 2.06 -4.00 0.90
N VAL A 47 1.31 -5.09 0.89
CA VAL A 47 0.69 -5.64 2.10
C VAL A 47 0.92 -7.14 2.19
N ASP A 48 0.91 -7.65 3.42
CA ASP A 48 0.91 -9.07 3.72
C ASP A 48 -0.49 -9.45 4.20
N PHE A 49 -1.19 -10.31 3.46
CA PHE A 49 -2.50 -10.79 3.91
C PHE A 49 -2.37 -12.00 4.81
N ASP A 50 -3.25 -12.08 5.81
CA ASP A 50 -3.35 -13.25 6.67
C ASP A 50 -3.78 -14.47 5.86
N PRO A 51 -3.41 -15.69 6.28
CA PRO A 51 -3.88 -16.91 5.63
C PRO A 51 -5.41 -16.95 5.56
N GLY A 52 -5.92 -17.43 4.43
CA GLY A 52 -7.37 -17.53 4.23
C GLY A 52 -8.06 -16.29 3.70
N ARG A 53 -7.32 -15.20 3.54
CA ARG A 53 -7.87 -14.00 2.91
C ARG A 53 -7.92 -14.15 1.39
N SER A 54 -8.90 -13.52 0.77
CA SER A 54 -9.20 -13.70 -0.65
C SER A 54 -8.95 -12.44 -1.45
N LEU A 55 -9.16 -12.57 -2.77
CA LEU A 55 -9.13 -11.43 -3.68
C LEU A 55 -10.15 -10.35 -3.28
N LEU A 56 -11.25 -10.73 -2.65
CA LEU A 56 -12.24 -9.76 -2.16
C LEU A 56 -11.65 -8.85 -1.08
N ASP A 57 -10.79 -9.38 -0.23
CA ASP A 57 -10.10 -8.57 0.79
C ASP A 57 -9.14 -7.58 0.13
N LEU A 58 -8.41 -8.00 -0.88
CA LEU A 58 -7.53 -7.13 -1.64
C LEU A 58 -8.31 -6.00 -2.32
N THR A 59 -9.38 -6.33 -3.01
CA THR A 59 -10.23 -5.35 -3.69
C THR A 59 -10.86 -4.38 -2.69
N GLY A 60 -11.34 -4.90 -1.56
CA GLY A 60 -11.93 -4.09 -0.51
C GLY A 60 -10.92 -3.11 0.09
N LEU A 61 -9.71 -3.56 0.36
CA LEU A 61 -8.64 -2.69 0.85
C LEU A 61 -8.29 -1.61 -0.17
N TRP A 62 -8.21 -1.97 -1.44
CA TRP A 62 -7.93 -1.03 -2.52
C TRP A 62 -8.95 0.12 -2.53
N LEU A 63 -10.24 -0.23 -2.49
CA LEU A 63 -11.31 0.76 -2.47
C LEU A 63 -11.30 1.60 -1.19
N ASP A 64 -11.04 0.98 -0.05
CA ASP A 64 -10.95 1.67 1.24
C ASP A 64 -9.82 2.71 1.22
N LEU A 65 -8.66 2.35 0.68
CA LEU A 65 -7.52 3.25 0.61
C LEU A 65 -7.77 4.42 -0.35
N GLU A 66 -8.41 4.17 -1.48
CA GLU A 66 -8.79 5.25 -2.38
C GLU A 66 -9.77 6.22 -1.73
N THR A 67 -10.70 5.70 -0.94
CA THR A 67 -11.65 6.52 -0.20
C THR A 67 -10.96 7.37 0.86
N VAL A 68 -10.05 6.77 1.62
CA VAL A 68 -9.30 7.48 2.67
C VAL A 68 -8.44 8.59 2.08
N LEU A 69 -7.73 8.28 1.00
CA LEU A 69 -6.71 9.18 0.45
C LEU A 69 -7.28 10.15 -0.58
N GLY A 70 -8.43 9.84 -1.18
CA GLY A 70 -9.04 10.67 -2.20
C GLY A 70 -8.27 10.69 -3.52
N CYS A 71 -7.45 9.67 -3.78
CA CYS A 71 -6.66 9.57 -5.00
C CYS A 71 -6.49 8.11 -5.41
N LYS A 72 -5.94 7.89 -6.60
CA LYS A 72 -5.69 6.54 -7.10
C LYS A 72 -4.55 5.88 -6.34
N VAL A 73 -4.74 4.62 -6.00
CA VAL A 73 -3.73 3.79 -5.37
C VAL A 73 -3.54 2.51 -6.16
N ASP A 74 -2.44 1.82 -5.89
CA ASP A 74 -2.20 0.47 -6.36
C ASP A 74 -1.88 -0.37 -5.11
N VAL A 75 -2.48 -1.55 -5.01
CA VAL A 75 -2.29 -2.41 -3.84
C VAL A 75 -1.78 -3.77 -4.32
N VAL A 76 -0.62 -4.15 -3.83
CA VAL A 76 0.04 -5.39 -4.20
C VAL A 76 0.19 -6.27 -2.96
N SER A 77 -0.21 -7.53 -3.09
CA SER A 77 0.04 -8.55 -2.06
C SER A 77 1.46 -9.08 -2.21
N SER A 78 2.18 -9.17 -1.10
CA SER A 78 3.54 -9.73 -1.10
C SER A 78 3.57 -11.18 -1.60
N HIS A 79 2.50 -11.92 -1.37
CA HIS A 79 2.39 -13.32 -1.80
C HIS A 79 2.26 -13.49 -3.32
N GLY A 80 1.80 -12.44 -4.01
CA GLY A 80 1.62 -12.47 -5.46
C GLY A 80 2.83 -11.98 -6.25
N LEU A 81 3.87 -11.52 -5.57
CA LEU A 81 5.04 -10.98 -6.24
C LEU A 81 5.95 -12.09 -6.77
N LYS A 82 6.31 -11.97 -8.03
CA LYS A 82 7.37 -12.82 -8.60
C LYS A 82 8.70 -12.45 -7.96
N PRO A 83 9.61 -13.42 -7.72
CA PRO A 83 10.89 -13.13 -7.05
C PRO A 83 11.69 -12.00 -7.70
N ARG A 84 11.63 -11.90 -9.01
CA ARG A 84 12.33 -10.87 -9.77
C ARG A 84 11.84 -9.46 -9.44
N LEU A 85 10.52 -9.29 -9.27
CA LEU A 85 9.93 -8.00 -8.92
C LEU A 85 10.00 -7.74 -7.42
N ALA A 86 9.96 -8.80 -6.62
CA ALA A 86 9.97 -8.67 -5.17
C ALA A 86 11.20 -7.93 -4.66
N SER A 87 12.38 -8.21 -5.21
CA SER A 87 13.61 -7.55 -4.77
C SER A 87 13.59 -6.04 -5.07
N GLU A 88 13.03 -5.62 -6.21
CA GLU A 88 12.90 -4.21 -6.54
C GLU A 88 11.90 -3.50 -5.63
N VAL A 89 10.75 -4.13 -5.42
CA VAL A 89 9.69 -3.57 -4.57
C VAL A 89 10.17 -3.44 -3.13
N MET A 90 10.81 -4.49 -2.60
CA MET A 90 11.28 -4.49 -1.22
C MET A 90 12.41 -3.51 -0.97
N ARG A 91 13.20 -3.18 -1.99
CA ARG A 91 14.27 -2.19 -1.85
C ARG A 91 13.72 -0.81 -1.53
N ASP A 92 12.58 -0.45 -2.13
CA ASP A 92 11.97 0.87 -1.97
C ASP A 92 10.92 0.91 -0.85
N ALA A 93 10.44 -0.24 -0.39
CA ALA A 93 9.32 -0.31 0.55
C ALA A 93 9.67 0.28 1.91
N VAL A 94 8.78 1.14 2.40
CA VAL A 94 8.90 1.75 3.73
C VAL A 94 7.61 1.55 4.49
N SER A 95 7.74 1.19 5.78
CA SER A 95 6.60 0.94 6.66
C SER A 95 5.86 2.23 7.00
N LEU A 96 4.57 2.10 7.18
CA LEU A 96 3.73 3.20 7.66
C LEU A 96 3.56 3.20 9.19
#